data_a58261cdf89cfc634313a5cfe44308e8
#
_entry.id   a58261cdf89cfc634313a5cfe44308e8
#
_cell.length_a   1.000
_cell.length_b   1.000
_cell.length_c   1.000
_cell.angle_alpha   90.00
_cell.angle_beta   90.00
_cell.angle_gamma   90.00
#
_symmetry.space_group_name_H-M   'P 1'
#
loop_
_entity.id
_entity.type
_entity.pdbx_description
1 polymer ?
#
loop_
_entity_poly.entity_id
_entity_poly.type
_entity_poly.pdbx_seq_one_letter_code
_entity_poly.pdbx_strand_id
1 'polypeptide(L)'
;MVEAIAAVTRHVRLLGPWTSWVCLGVLAVVVALLWWTRTRHLPPLRQAAVPAAALVVTAVAWLIVEVIWHPVAEGAGTAVWAWTGGVVLVACQILLGGGPAAGADPATGGDSAAGGDSAAARERARARHPRLARMAGSGTGLAAALAAALLAINAFFGAYPSLAAVLGLGVPTTPLDSLPAAAPLPRAPERGAGPLLANWTAPSDLPAEGAVVTATVPAGDQSGTRGFKPRQAVIYLPPAYLTAQRPALPVLVLMAGQPGSPRDWFEIGRLKETMDAYAAAHGGLAPVVVVVDPLGSPYRNPLCSDTPRGGRAATYLQQDVPTWITTHLQVDPDRSHWAIAGLSNGGTCALQVVTRAPESYRTFLAMSPEEHPTLGGEQRTINRGFGGDRAAYEANDPLSLMAAAPPGRYDGVAGLISIGAQDEEYASAVPALVNGARDAGIEVDTRQYEGGHGWAVWSAALADEVDWLGERLGLV
;
A
#
# COMPACT_ATOMS: atom_id res chain seq x y z
N MET A 1 8.95 -4.96 -25.84
CA MET A 1 7.62 -4.36 -25.78
C MET A 1 7.31 -3.86 -24.37
N VAL A 2 7.46 -4.66 -23.31
CA VAL A 2 7.21 -4.25 -21.92
C VAL A 2 8.11 -3.09 -21.49
N GLU A 3 9.39 -3.13 -21.79
CA GLU A 3 10.35 -2.05 -21.49
C GLU A 3 10.00 -0.72 -22.17
N ALA A 4 9.53 -0.77 -23.41
CA ALA A 4 9.11 0.44 -24.14
C ALA A 4 7.84 1.05 -23.50
N ILE A 5 6.88 0.21 -23.07
CA ILE A 5 5.69 0.65 -22.33
C ILE A 5 6.11 1.25 -21.00
N ALA A 6 6.99 0.60 -20.25
CA ALA A 6 7.51 1.08 -18.98
C ALA A 6 8.21 2.44 -19.13
N ALA A 7 9.06 2.61 -20.15
CA ALA A 7 9.76 3.86 -20.42
C ALA A 7 8.79 5.03 -20.66
N VAL A 8 7.77 4.84 -21.49
CA VAL A 8 6.75 5.88 -21.77
C VAL A 8 5.92 6.18 -20.52
N THR A 9 5.47 5.15 -19.82
CA THR A 9 4.55 5.31 -18.68
C THR A 9 5.20 5.87 -17.42
N ARG A 10 6.53 5.76 -17.26
CA ARG A 10 7.30 6.41 -16.16
C ARG A 10 7.24 7.93 -16.24
N HIS A 11 7.16 8.50 -17.45
CA HIS A 11 7.07 9.95 -17.63
C HIS A 11 5.67 10.52 -17.37
N VAL A 12 4.64 9.66 -17.31
CA VAL A 12 3.27 10.07 -17.00
C VAL A 12 3.12 10.19 -15.49
N ARG A 13 3.37 11.40 -14.94
CA ARG A 13 3.22 11.69 -13.52
C ARG A 13 1.74 11.82 -13.15
N LEU A 14 1.34 11.13 -12.09
CA LEU A 14 -0.04 11.14 -11.57
C LEU A 14 -0.20 12.01 -10.33
N LEU A 15 0.89 12.33 -9.64
CA LEU A 15 0.91 13.17 -8.46
C LEU A 15 1.53 14.53 -8.76
N GLY A 16 0.89 15.59 -8.27
CA GLY A 16 1.35 16.95 -8.38
C GLY A 16 0.54 17.89 -7.47
N PRO A 17 1.04 19.10 -7.16
CA PRO A 17 0.41 19.99 -6.20
C PRO A 17 -1.02 20.42 -6.59
N TRP A 18 -1.35 20.35 -7.88
CA TRP A 18 -2.66 20.73 -8.42
C TRP A 18 -3.58 19.57 -8.76
N THR A 19 -3.13 18.31 -8.56
CA THR A 19 -3.88 17.11 -9.01
C THR A 19 -5.29 17.09 -8.42
N SER A 20 -5.46 17.25 -7.11
CA SER A 20 -6.76 17.24 -6.44
C SER A 20 -7.68 18.37 -6.94
N TRP A 21 -7.16 19.58 -7.16
CA TRP A 21 -7.93 20.72 -7.66
C TRP A 21 -8.39 20.52 -9.10
N VAL A 22 -7.53 19.97 -9.95
CA VAL A 22 -7.89 19.63 -11.33
C VAL A 22 -8.99 18.56 -11.36
N CYS A 23 -8.87 17.54 -10.52
CA CYS A 23 -9.89 16.48 -10.41
C CYS A 23 -11.24 17.04 -9.93
N LEU A 24 -11.25 17.92 -8.93
CA LEU A 24 -12.46 18.62 -8.48
C LEU A 24 -13.09 19.45 -9.61
N GLY A 25 -12.26 20.19 -10.35
CA GLY A 25 -12.70 20.96 -11.50
C GLY A 25 -13.34 20.09 -12.58
N VAL A 26 -12.72 18.95 -12.92
CA VAL A 26 -13.26 18.01 -13.91
C VAL A 26 -14.60 17.44 -13.44
N LEU A 27 -14.69 16.98 -12.18
CA LEU A 27 -15.94 16.45 -11.64
C LEU A 27 -17.05 17.52 -11.64
N ALA A 28 -16.75 18.74 -11.20
CA ALA A 28 -17.70 19.85 -11.19
C ALA A 28 -18.21 20.18 -12.60
N VAL A 29 -17.32 20.23 -13.59
CA VAL A 29 -17.70 20.48 -15.00
C VAL A 29 -18.59 19.36 -15.54
N VAL A 30 -18.24 18.09 -15.27
CA VAL A 30 -19.06 16.94 -15.71
C VAL A 30 -20.45 16.98 -15.08
N VAL A 31 -20.53 17.21 -13.76
CA VAL A 31 -21.80 17.33 -13.04
C VAL A 31 -22.64 18.50 -13.58
N ALA A 32 -22.04 19.65 -13.82
CA ALA A 32 -22.73 20.83 -14.35
C ALA A 32 -23.23 20.61 -15.79
N LEU A 33 -22.43 20.02 -16.67
CA LEU A 33 -22.82 19.70 -18.03
C LEU A 33 -23.98 18.68 -18.08
N LEU A 34 -23.94 17.65 -17.24
CA LEU A 34 -25.01 16.66 -17.16
C LEU A 34 -26.28 17.25 -16.53
N TRP A 35 -26.13 18.11 -15.51
CA TRP A 35 -27.24 18.87 -14.96
C TRP A 35 -27.90 19.71 -16.04
N TRP A 36 -27.13 20.50 -16.78
CA TRP A 36 -27.61 21.36 -17.85
C TRP A 36 -28.29 20.62 -18.98
N THR A 37 -27.72 19.49 -19.41
CA THR A 37 -28.18 18.75 -20.59
C THR A 37 -29.27 17.73 -20.29
N ARG A 38 -29.35 17.21 -19.06
CA ARG A 38 -30.22 16.10 -18.71
C ARG A 38 -31.19 16.36 -17.55
N THR A 39 -30.72 17.03 -16.49
CA THR A 39 -31.47 17.10 -15.22
C THR A 39 -32.39 18.31 -15.19
N ARG A 40 -31.95 19.49 -15.63
CA ARG A 40 -32.72 20.75 -15.56
C ARG A 40 -34.06 20.71 -16.27
N HIS A 41 -34.25 19.83 -17.25
CA HIS A 41 -35.47 19.69 -18.04
C HIS A 41 -36.50 18.77 -17.40
N LEU A 42 -36.18 18.10 -16.30
CA LEU A 42 -37.08 17.25 -15.55
C LEU A 42 -38.04 18.09 -14.69
N PRO A 43 -39.21 17.55 -14.35
CA PRO A 43 -40.07 18.15 -13.32
C PRO A 43 -39.33 18.30 -11.98
N PRO A 44 -39.69 19.29 -11.16
CA PRO A 44 -38.93 19.60 -9.91
C PRO A 44 -38.74 18.38 -8.99
N LEU A 45 -39.75 17.54 -8.82
CA LEU A 45 -39.65 16.31 -8.05
C LEU A 45 -38.62 15.34 -8.61
N ARG A 46 -38.49 15.21 -9.90
CA ARG A 46 -37.50 14.34 -10.55
C ARG A 46 -36.10 14.98 -10.51
N GLN A 47 -36.00 16.31 -10.57
CA GLN A 47 -34.71 16.99 -10.36
C GLN A 47 -34.16 16.69 -8.97
N ALA A 48 -35.01 16.74 -7.93
CA ALA A 48 -34.63 16.43 -6.55
C ALA A 48 -34.35 14.92 -6.33
N ALA A 49 -35.04 14.06 -7.10
CA ALA A 49 -34.83 12.61 -7.00
C ALA A 49 -33.44 12.14 -7.45
N VAL A 50 -32.76 12.87 -8.36
CA VAL A 50 -31.42 12.50 -8.86
C VAL A 50 -30.38 12.54 -7.74
N PRO A 51 -30.15 13.67 -7.02
CA PRO A 51 -29.21 13.70 -5.91
C PRO A 51 -29.65 12.82 -4.73
N ALA A 52 -30.96 12.69 -4.48
CA ALA A 52 -31.47 11.81 -3.44
C ALA A 52 -31.14 10.33 -3.73
N ALA A 53 -31.32 9.89 -4.97
CA ALA A 53 -30.93 8.55 -5.40
C ALA A 53 -29.41 8.33 -5.25
N ALA A 54 -28.61 9.33 -5.62
CA ALA A 54 -27.16 9.24 -5.45
C ALA A 54 -26.75 9.09 -3.99
N LEU A 55 -27.36 9.85 -3.09
CA LEU A 55 -27.11 9.73 -1.65
C LEU A 55 -27.52 8.35 -1.13
N VAL A 56 -28.69 7.85 -1.49
CA VAL A 56 -29.15 6.51 -1.07
C VAL A 56 -28.22 5.42 -1.57
N VAL A 57 -27.83 5.44 -2.85
CA VAL A 57 -26.92 4.44 -3.43
C VAL A 57 -25.56 4.49 -2.74
N THR A 58 -25.01 5.68 -2.50
CA THR A 58 -23.73 5.85 -1.80
C THR A 58 -23.84 5.37 -0.35
N ALA A 59 -24.92 5.69 0.36
CA ALA A 59 -25.14 5.22 1.74
C ALA A 59 -25.31 3.70 1.83
N VAL A 60 -26.01 3.08 0.88
CA VAL A 60 -26.13 1.61 0.81
C VAL A 60 -24.78 0.97 0.50
N ALA A 61 -24.02 1.52 -0.45
CA ALA A 61 -22.67 1.04 -0.75
C ALA A 61 -21.74 1.17 0.47
N TRP A 62 -21.80 2.31 1.17
CA TRP A 62 -21.08 2.54 2.42
C TRP A 62 -21.45 1.47 3.47
N LEU A 63 -22.73 1.25 3.71
CA LEU A 63 -23.21 0.24 4.66
C LEU A 63 -22.70 -1.15 4.31
N ILE A 64 -22.75 -1.53 3.02
CA ILE A 64 -22.27 -2.84 2.57
C ILE A 64 -20.76 -2.98 2.79
N VAL A 65 -19.98 -1.97 2.41
CA VAL A 65 -18.51 -2.02 2.45
C VAL A 65 -18.00 -1.85 3.87
N GLU A 66 -18.45 -0.82 4.58
CA GLU A 66 -17.89 -0.45 5.89
C GLU A 66 -18.46 -1.28 7.06
N VAL A 67 -19.72 -1.74 6.95
CA VAL A 67 -20.37 -2.43 8.07
C VAL A 67 -20.47 -3.94 7.84
N ILE A 68 -20.88 -4.37 6.63
CA ILE A 68 -21.17 -5.78 6.35
C ILE A 68 -19.91 -6.51 5.91
N TRP A 69 -19.27 -6.04 4.84
CA TRP A 69 -18.10 -6.70 4.26
C TRP A 69 -16.82 -6.39 5.02
N HIS A 70 -16.57 -5.11 5.30
CA HIS A 70 -15.44 -4.60 6.08
C HIS A 70 -14.09 -5.19 5.60
N PRO A 71 -13.69 -4.94 4.36
CA PRO A 71 -12.51 -5.57 3.77
C PRO A 71 -11.19 -5.04 4.34
N VAL A 72 -11.20 -3.82 4.86
CA VAL A 72 -10.07 -3.12 5.51
C VAL A 72 -10.50 -2.72 6.91
N ALA A 73 -9.64 -2.95 7.90
CA ALA A 73 -9.95 -2.74 9.31
C ALA A 73 -10.31 -1.27 9.64
N GLU A 74 -9.69 -0.34 8.94
CA GLU A 74 -9.80 1.11 9.14
C GLU A 74 -10.94 1.75 8.34
N GLY A 75 -11.56 0.98 7.44
CA GLY A 75 -12.51 1.52 6.46
C GLY A 75 -11.83 2.27 5.31
N ALA A 76 -12.63 2.79 4.38
CA ALA A 76 -12.12 3.48 3.20
C ALA A 76 -11.88 4.99 3.41
N GLY A 77 -12.32 5.55 4.54
CA GLY A 77 -12.19 6.96 4.87
C GLY A 77 -13.18 7.88 4.13
N THR A 78 -13.41 9.06 4.70
CA THR A 78 -14.41 10.02 4.22
C THR A 78 -14.11 10.56 2.82
N ALA A 79 -12.84 10.74 2.47
CA ALA A 79 -12.42 11.24 1.16
C ALA A 79 -12.81 10.26 0.04
N VAL A 80 -12.63 8.97 0.22
CA VAL A 80 -13.02 7.92 -0.75
C VAL A 80 -14.54 7.95 -0.97
N TRP A 81 -15.32 8.08 0.11
CA TRP A 81 -16.78 8.13 0.03
C TRP A 81 -17.30 9.40 -0.62
N ALA A 82 -16.66 10.55 -0.40
CA ALA A 82 -17.00 11.80 -1.08
C ALA A 82 -16.81 11.69 -2.60
N TRP A 83 -15.70 11.14 -3.06
CA TRP A 83 -15.44 10.90 -4.48
C TRP A 83 -16.36 9.84 -5.08
N THR A 84 -16.64 8.77 -4.35
CA THR A 84 -17.61 7.74 -4.75
C THR A 84 -18.99 8.36 -4.95
N GLY A 85 -19.45 9.20 -4.00
CA GLY A 85 -20.72 9.93 -4.10
C GLY A 85 -20.79 10.83 -5.33
N GLY A 86 -19.69 11.50 -5.67
CA GLY A 86 -19.59 12.31 -6.90
C GLY A 86 -19.76 11.49 -8.18
N VAL A 87 -19.11 10.35 -8.27
CA VAL A 87 -19.24 9.42 -9.42
C VAL A 87 -20.65 8.83 -9.49
N VAL A 88 -21.22 8.43 -8.36
CA VAL A 88 -22.62 7.93 -8.29
C VAL A 88 -23.61 9.00 -8.72
N LEU A 89 -23.39 10.27 -8.34
CA LEU A 89 -24.22 11.39 -8.81
C LEU A 89 -24.18 11.51 -10.34
N VAL A 90 -23.00 11.45 -10.94
CA VAL A 90 -22.83 11.44 -12.42
C VAL A 90 -23.60 10.29 -13.04
N ALA A 91 -23.48 9.08 -12.49
CA ALA A 91 -24.21 7.91 -12.95
C ALA A 91 -25.76 8.09 -12.85
N CYS A 92 -26.25 8.62 -11.73
CA CYS A 92 -27.66 8.93 -11.54
C CYS A 92 -28.17 10.00 -12.52
N GLN A 93 -27.37 11.04 -12.81
CA GLN A 93 -27.71 12.03 -13.84
C GLN A 93 -27.81 11.39 -15.25
N ILE A 94 -26.99 10.42 -15.54
CA ILE A 94 -27.03 9.69 -16.83
C ILE A 94 -28.25 8.77 -16.92
N LEU A 95 -28.55 8.03 -15.87
CA LEU A 95 -29.59 7.01 -15.85
C LEU A 95 -31.00 7.59 -15.66
N LEU A 96 -31.16 8.55 -14.76
CA LEU A 96 -32.46 9.13 -14.39
C LEU A 96 -32.73 10.45 -15.11
N GLY A 97 -31.68 11.11 -15.66
CA GLY A 97 -31.81 12.33 -16.44
C GLY A 97 -32.55 12.10 -17.76
N GLY A 98 -33.63 12.84 -17.98
CA GLY A 98 -34.34 12.83 -19.26
C GLY A 98 -33.54 13.52 -20.36
N GLY A 99 -33.66 13.07 -21.62
CA GLY A 99 -33.33 13.94 -22.76
C GLY A 99 -34.41 15.00 -22.94
N PRO A 100 -34.14 16.15 -23.59
CA PRO A 100 -35.22 17.02 -24.04
C PRO A 100 -36.21 16.15 -24.83
N ALA A 101 -37.50 16.25 -24.50
CA ALA A 101 -38.53 15.56 -25.24
C ALA A 101 -38.32 15.85 -26.75
N ALA A 102 -38.22 14.81 -27.56
CA ALA A 102 -38.26 15.00 -28.99
C ALA A 102 -39.58 15.77 -29.23
N GLY A 103 -39.45 17.00 -29.76
CA GLY A 103 -40.58 17.88 -29.93
C GLY A 103 -41.72 17.07 -30.54
N ALA A 104 -42.87 17.07 -29.90
CA ALA A 104 -44.11 16.69 -30.55
C ALA A 104 -44.31 17.74 -31.65
N ASP A 105 -43.98 17.38 -32.87
CA ASP A 105 -44.44 18.16 -34.01
C ASP A 105 -45.98 18.19 -33.94
N PRO A 106 -46.58 19.39 -33.94
CA PRO A 106 -48.04 19.45 -34.07
C PRO A 106 -48.40 18.83 -35.41
N ALA A 107 -49.23 17.81 -35.37
CA ALA A 107 -49.80 17.18 -36.53
C ALA A 107 -50.56 18.23 -37.35
N THR A 108 -49.92 18.77 -38.38
CA THR A 108 -50.63 19.39 -39.49
C THR A 108 -50.84 18.25 -40.49
N GLY A 109 -52.12 17.85 -40.62
CA GLY A 109 -52.56 16.95 -41.63
C GLY A 109 -52.34 17.51 -43.03
N GLY A 110 -52.00 16.64 -43.98
CA GLY A 110 -51.85 16.96 -45.38
C GLY A 110 -51.40 15.67 -46.12
N ASP A 111 -52.35 15.02 -46.73
CA ASP A 111 -52.15 13.91 -47.66
C ASP A 111 -51.11 14.24 -48.73
N SER A 112 -50.24 13.31 -49.02
CA SER A 112 -49.77 13.01 -50.36
C SER A 112 -48.90 11.76 -50.38
N ALA A 113 -49.34 10.79 -51.15
CA ALA A 113 -48.67 9.51 -51.35
C ALA A 113 -47.46 9.57 -52.30
N ALA A 114 -46.64 8.50 -52.23
CA ALA A 114 -45.61 8.05 -53.17
C ALA A 114 -44.23 8.62 -53.04
N GLY A 115 -43.31 7.84 -52.44
CA GLY A 115 -41.86 8.07 -52.38
C GLY A 115 -41.20 7.46 -51.14
N GLY A 116 -41.61 6.23 -50.72
CA GLY A 116 -41.53 5.81 -49.31
C GLY A 116 -40.16 5.40 -48.74
N ASP A 117 -39.28 4.75 -49.45
CA ASP A 117 -38.22 3.98 -48.74
C ASP A 117 -36.92 4.74 -48.44
N SER A 118 -36.56 5.72 -49.26
CA SER A 118 -35.31 6.47 -49.06
C SER A 118 -35.43 7.61 -48.03
N ALA A 119 -36.64 8.21 -47.90
CA ALA A 119 -36.88 9.27 -46.92
C ALA A 119 -36.95 8.74 -45.49
N ALA A 120 -37.69 7.62 -45.31
CA ALA A 120 -37.77 6.94 -44.01
C ALA A 120 -36.43 6.41 -43.51
N ALA A 121 -35.57 5.92 -44.42
CA ALA A 121 -34.20 5.51 -44.07
C ALA A 121 -33.31 6.71 -43.66
N ARG A 122 -33.43 7.85 -44.37
CA ARG A 122 -32.70 9.09 -44.03
C ARG A 122 -33.21 9.72 -42.73
N GLU A 123 -34.48 9.65 -42.44
CA GLU A 123 -35.09 10.13 -41.21
C GLU A 123 -34.70 9.25 -40.01
N ARG A 124 -34.67 7.92 -40.16
CA ARG A 124 -34.13 6.98 -39.18
C ARG A 124 -32.64 7.18 -38.94
N ALA A 125 -31.84 7.48 -39.97
CA ALA A 125 -30.40 7.79 -39.86
C ALA A 125 -30.20 9.13 -39.15
N ARG A 126 -30.98 10.19 -39.49
CA ARG A 126 -30.92 11.48 -38.78
C ARG A 126 -31.33 11.39 -37.30
N ALA A 127 -32.30 10.51 -36.95
CA ALA A 127 -32.72 10.26 -35.57
C ALA A 127 -31.71 9.42 -34.76
N ARG A 128 -30.85 8.64 -35.43
CA ARG A 128 -29.82 7.83 -34.77
C ARG A 128 -28.60 8.67 -34.33
N HIS A 129 -28.15 9.65 -35.12
CA HIS A 129 -27.00 10.47 -34.82
C HIS A 129 -27.06 11.22 -33.47
N PRO A 130 -28.14 11.89 -33.11
CA PRO A 130 -28.20 12.59 -31.81
C PRO A 130 -28.30 11.66 -30.59
N ARG A 131 -28.84 10.43 -30.77
CA ARG A 131 -28.83 9.42 -29.67
C ARG A 131 -27.48 8.84 -29.46
N LEU A 132 -26.73 8.49 -30.49
CA LEU A 132 -25.34 8.00 -30.41
C LEU A 132 -24.40 9.07 -29.85
N ALA A 133 -24.52 10.32 -30.27
CA ALA A 133 -23.73 11.43 -29.74
C ALA A 133 -24.03 11.67 -28.24
N ARG A 134 -25.28 11.53 -27.80
CA ARG A 134 -25.64 11.63 -26.36
C ARG A 134 -25.15 10.43 -25.54
N MET A 135 -25.21 9.22 -26.08
CA MET A 135 -24.66 8.04 -25.42
C MET A 135 -23.14 8.15 -25.30
N ALA A 136 -22.45 8.58 -26.38
CA ALA A 136 -21.02 8.83 -26.36
C ALA A 136 -20.63 9.91 -25.34
N GLY A 137 -21.33 11.05 -25.33
CA GLY A 137 -21.06 12.13 -24.37
C GLY A 137 -21.30 11.72 -22.91
N SER A 138 -22.28 10.81 -22.66
CA SER A 138 -22.55 10.27 -21.32
C SER A 138 -21.48 9.29 -20.87
N GLY A 139 -21.03 8.41 -21.78
CA GLY A 139 -19.94 7.48 -21.51
C GLY A 139 -18.61 8.22 -21.22
N THR A 140 -18.32 9.26 -22.02
CA THR A 140 -17.13 10.11 -21.80
C THR A 140 -17.21 10.84 -20.46
N GLY A 141 -18.38 11.37 -20.09
CA GLY A 141 -18.58 12.05 -18.80
C GLY A 141 -18.35 11.12 -17.60
N LEU A 142 -18.90 9.91 -17.65
CA LEU A 142 -18.70 8.91 -16.60
C LEU A 142 -17.22 8.48 -16.50
N ALA A 143 -16.59 8.23 -17.65
CA ALA A 143 -15.17 7.87 -17.67
C ALA A 143 -14.27 8.98 -17.09
N ALA A 144 -14.57 10.25 -17.44
CA ALA A 144 -13.86 11.39 -16.89
C ALA A 144 -14.06 11.54 -15.37
N ALA A 145 -15.28 11.33 -14.86
CA ALA A 145 -15.56 11.39 -13.43
C ALA A 145 -14.85 10.25 -12.67
N LEU A 146 -14.86 9.03 -13.22
CA LEU A 146 -14.13 7.89 -12.65
C LEU A 146 -12.62 8.15 -12.62
N ALA A 147 -12.05 8.62 -13.74
CA ALA A 147 -10.63 8.94 -13.79
C ALA A 147 -10.25 10.04 -12.79
N ALA A 148 -11.07 11.10 -12.68
CA ALA A 148 -10.86 12.17 -11.72
C ALA A 148 -10.94 11.66 -10.28
N ALA A 149 -11.90 10.80 -9.94
CA ALA A 149 -12.03 10.21 -8.61
C ALA A 149 -10.82 9.32 -8.27
N LEU A 150 -10.41 8.44 -9.17
CA LEU A 150 -9.25 7.58 -8.98
C LEU A 150 -7.95 8.38 -8.78
N LEU A 151 -7.74 9.42 -9.58
CA LEU A 151 -6.57 10.31 -9.45
C LEU A 151 -6.60 11.13 -8.15
N ALA A 152 -7.77 11.59 -7.72
CA ALA A 152 -7.91 12.34 -6.48
C ALA A 152 -7.70 11.44 -5.25
N ILE A 153 -8.22 10.23 -5.26
CA ILE A 153 -7.98 9.22 -4.22
C ILE A 153 -6.49 8.87 -4.19
N ASN A 154 -5.87 8.65 -5.37
CA ASN A 154 -4.44 8.44 -5.48
C ASN A 154 -3.62 9.60 -4.88
N ALA A 155 -4.02 10.83 -5.15
CA ALA A 155 -3.34 12.02 -4.61
C ALA A 155 -3.54 12.17 -3.09
N PHE A 156 -4.70 11.79 -2.57
CA PHE A 156 -4.99 11.82 -1.13
C PHE A 156 -4.08 10.86 -0.34
N PHE A 157 -3.89 9.64 -0.83
CA PHE A 157 -3.00 8.66 -0.19
C PHE A 157 -1.52 8.83 -0.59
N GLY A 158 -1.19 9.75 -1.49
CA GLY A 158 0.16 9.91 -2.02
C GLY A 158 0.72 8.63 -2.66
N ALA A 159 -0.18 7.76 -3.20
CA ALA A 159 0.17 6.43 -3.61
C ALA A 159 1.01 6.41 -4.91
N TYR A 160 0.44 6.12 -6.05
CA TYR A 160 1.19 5.87 -7.27
C TYR A 160 1.70 7.18 -7.93
N PRO A 161 3.03 7.41 -7.97
CA PRO A 161 3.60 8.65 -8.53
C PRO A 161 3.50 8.72 -10.06
N SER A 162 3.42 7.58 -10.73
CA SER A 162 3.39 7.49 -12.19
C SER A 162 2.46 6.38 -12.69
N LEU A 163 2.11 6.43 -13.97
CA LEU A 163 1.33 5.37 -14.60
C LEU A 163 2.10 4.04 -14.63
N ALA A 164 3.41 4.06 -14.74
CA ALA A 164 4.23 2.85 -14.64
C ALA A 164 4.07 2.18 -13.27
N ALA A 165 4.05 2.96 -12.19
CA ALA A 165 3.84 2.45 -10.84
C ALA A 165 2.47 1.74 -10.71
N VAL A 166 1.39 2.35 -11.23
CA VAL A 166 0.05 1.71 -11.27
C VAL A 166 0.06 0.37 -12.00
N LEU A 167 0.86 0.27 -13.07
CA LEU A 167 0.98 -0.95 -13.88
C LEU A 167 1.99 -1.96 -13.31
N GLY A 168 2.64 -1.67 -12.19
CA GLY A 168 3.72 -2.49 -11.62
C GLY A 168 4.98 -2.57 -12.49
N LEU A 169 5.21 -1.54 -13.29
CA LEU A 169 6.34 -1.41 -14.24
C LEU A 169 7.32 -0.29 -13.84
N GLY A 170 7.16 0.28 -12.66
CA GLY A 170 7.95 1.41 -12.17
C GLY A 170 9.41 1.03 -11.94
N VAL A 171 9.64 -0.05 -11.19
CA VAL A 171 10.98 -0.54 -10.84
C VAL A 171 11.25 -1.87 -11.51
N PRO A 172 12.30 -1.97 -12.35
CA PRO A 172 12.72 -3.22 -12.95
C PRO A 172 13.16 -4.22 -11.86
N THR A 173 12.72 -5.46 -12.01
CA THR A 173 13.13 -6.55 -11.11
C THR A 173 13.58 -7.75 -11.91
N THR A 174 14.57 -8.48 -11.39
CA THR A 174 15.02 -9.77 -11.93
C THR A 174 14.88 -10.86 -10.86
N PRO A 175 14.69 -12.13 -11.24
CA PRO A 175 14.73 -13.21 -10.27
C PRO A 175 16.11 -13.30 -9.58
N LEU A 176 16.13 -13.57 -8.27
CA LEU A 176 17.38 -13.67 -7.50
C LEU A 176 18.35 -14.71 -8.08
N ASP A 177 17.83 -15.85 -8.52
CA ASP A 177 18.58 -16.95 -9.12
C ASP A 177 19.12 -16.66 -10.54
N SER A 178 18.67 -15.57 -11.17
CA SER A 178 19.20 -15.09 -12.44
C SER A 178 20.43 -14.18 -12.28
N LEU A 179 20.73 -13.73 -11.07
CA LEU A 179 22.00 -13.05 -10.83
C LEU A 179 23.15 -14.02 -11.10
N PRO A 180 24.28 -13.54 -11.67
CA PRO A 180 25.46 -14.38 -11.84
C PRO A 180 25.73 -15.10 -10.53
N ALA A 181 25.76 -16.44 -10.57
CA ALA A 181 26.09 -17.23 -9.41
C ALA A 181 27.42 -16.68 -8.87
N ALA A 182 27.37 -15.99 -7.75
CA ALA A 182 28.59 -15.72 -7.01
C ALA A 182 29.24 -17.08 -6.80
N ALA A 183 30.57 -17.13 -6.91
CA ALA A 183 31.34 -18.30 -6.51
C ALA A 183 30.76 -18.84 -5.20
N PRO A 184 30.74 -20.18 -4.96
CA PRO A 184 30.13 -20.79 -3.78
C PRO A 184 30.42 -19.89 -2.59
N LEU A 185 29.38 -19.29 -1.99
CA LEU A 185 29.50 -18.22 -1.03
C LEU A 185 30.51 -18.63 0.04
N PRO A 186 31.75 -18.06 0.08
CA PRO A 186 32.55 -18.25 1.26
C PRO A 186 31.69 -17.73 2.42
N ARG A 187 31.73 -18.41 3.55
CA ARG A 187 31.11 -17.90 4.78
C ARG A 187 31.39 -16.41 4.84
N ALA A 188 30.35 -15.58 5.01
CA ALA A 188 30.54 -14.13 5.07
C ALA A 188 31.72 -13.83 6.01
N PRO A 189 32.68 -13.01 5.60
CA PRO A 189 33.84 -12.74 6.44
C PRO A 189 33.32 -12.28 7.80
N GLU A 190 33.91 -12.82 8.88
CA GLU A 190 33.55 -12.39 10.22
C GLU A 190 33.71 -10.87 10.30
N ARG A 191 32.66 -10.21 10.77
CA ARG A 191 32.67 -8.76 10.91
C ARG A 191 33.77 -8.38 11.90
N GLY A 192 34.72 -7.52 11.51
CA GLY A 192 35.70 -6.94 12.40
C GLY A 192 35.05 -6.17 13.56
N ALA A 193 35.77 -5.90 14.62
CA ALA A 193 35.27 -5.06 15.71
C ALA A 193 34.96 -3.65 15.22
N GLY A 194 33.81 -3.09 15.60
CA GLY A 194 33.36 -1.73 15.28
C GLY A 194 32.50 -1.64 14.00
N PRO A 195 32.17 -0.41 13.56
CA PRO A 195 31.34 -0.17 12.40
C PRO A 195 31.91 -0.79 11.13
N LEU A 196 31.03 -1.29 10.27
CA LEU A 196 31.44 -1.94 9.03
C LEU A 196 32.18 -0.98 8.10
N LEU A 197 31.71 0.29 8.02
CA LEU A 197 32.31 1.33 7.18
C LEU A 197 33.80 1.59 7.54
N ALA A 198 34.17 1.48 8.81
CA ALA A 198 35.56 1.68 9.23
C ALA A 198 36.52 0.61 8.70
N ASN A 199 36.00 -0.56 8.38
CA ASN A 199 36.77 -1.71 7.88
C ASN A 199 36.52 -2.01 6.40
N TRP A 200 35.70 -1.19 5.70
CA TRP A 200 35.33 -1.36 4.32
C TRP A 200 36.17 -0.48 3.38
N THR A 201 36.69 -1.05 2.33
CA THR A 201 37.28 -0.30 1.22
C THR A 201 36.51 -0.63 -0.04
N ALA A 202 35.81 0.38 -0.58
CA ALA A 202 35.05 0.21 -1.80
C ALA A 202 35.96 -0.17 -2.98
N PRO A 203 35.70 -1.26 -3.70
CA PRO A 203 36.47 -1.64 -4.88
C PRO A 203 36.24 -0.65 -6.03
N SER A 204 37.21 -0.58 -6.94
CA SER A 204 37.17 0.36 -8.09
C SER A 204 36.06 0.06 -9.10
N ASP A 205 35.51 -1.15 -9.10
CA ASP A 205 34.42 -1.62 -9.94
C ASP A 205 33.08 -1.65 -9.19
N LEU A 206 32.96 -0.91 -8.07
CA LEU A 206 31.73 -0.80 -7.32
C LEU A 206 30.59 -0.28 -8.21
N PRO A 207 29.46 -1.00 -8.34
CA PRO A 207 28.30 -0.49 -9.05
C PRO A 207 27.79 0.83 -8.46
N ALA A 208 27.29 1.72 -9.33
CA ALA A 208 26.74 3.01 -8.90
C ALA A 208 25.42 2.88 -8.14
N GLU A 209 24.65 1.83 -8.42
CA GLU A 209 23.33 1.58 -7.82
C GLU A 209 23.20 0.11 -7.42
N GLY A 210 22.33 -0.13 -6.43
CA GLY A 210 21.92 -1.46 -6.05
C GLY A 210 20.95 -2.11 -7.04
N ALA A 211 20.76 -3.42 -6.89
CA ALA A 211 19.82 -4.20 -7.69
C ALA A 211 18.54 -4.52 -6.92
N VAL A 212 17.41 -4.60 -7.66
CA VAL A 212 16.14 -5.07 -7.11
C VAL A 212 15.83 -6.44 -7.71
N VAL A 213 15.69 -7.43 -6.83
CA VAL A 213 15.43 -8.81 -7.24
C VAL A 213 14.17 -9.35 -6.59
N THR A 214 13.62 -10.42 -7.14
CA THR A 214 12.47 -11.12 -6.58
C THR A 214 12.84 -12.54 -6.19
N ALA A 215 12.24 -13.01 -5.09
CA ALA A 215 12.43 -14.38 -4.64
C ALA A 215 11.17 -14.93 -3.98
N THR A 216 10.99 -16.24 -4.05
CA THR A 216 9.96 -16.92 -3.27
C THR A 216 10.55 -17.31 -1.92
N VAL A 217 10.03 -16.71 -0.84
CA VAL A 217 10.32 -17.09 0.54
C VAL A 217 9.17 -18.00 0.99
N PRO A 218 9.36 -19.32 1.04
CA PRO A 218 8.27 -20.23 1.34
C PRO A 218 7.86 -20.15 2.82
N ALA A 219 6.58 -20.24 3.09
CA ALA A 219 6.11 -20.56 4.43
C ALA A 219 6.32 -22.05 4.68
N GLY A 220 6.91 -22.39 5.83
CA GLY A 220 7.21 -23.77 6.21
C GLY A 220 5.96 -24.61 6.48
N ASP A 221 6.01 -25.45 7.51
CA ASP A 221 4.88 -26.33 7.86
C ASP A 221 3.61 -25.54 8.19
N GLN A 222 2.59 -25.72 7.38
CA GLN A 222 1.26 -25.13 7.52
C GLN A 222 0.20 -26.14 7.99
N SER A 223 0.64 -27.30 8.53
CA SER A 223 -0.27 -28.33 9.03
C SER A 223 -1.19 -27.81 10.14
N GLY A 224 -2.41 -28.29 10.17
CA GLY A 224 -3.41 -27.89 11.15
C GLY A 224 -4.02 -26.49 10.95
N THR A 225 -3.70 -25.80 9.85
CA THR A 225 -4.22 -24.46 9.51
C THR A 225 -4.79 -24.43 8.09
N ARG A 226 -5.40 -23.29 7.69
CA ARG A 226 -5.78 -23.03 6.30
C ARG A 226 -4.57 -22.75 5.37
N GLY A 227 -3.38 -22.73 5.94
CA GLY A 227 -2.14 -22.41 5.27
C GLY A 227 -1.96 -20.91 4.99
N PHE A 228 -0.83 -20.38 5.39
CA PHE A 228 -0.37 -19.05 4.98
C PHE A 228 0.40 -19.19 3.67
N LYS A 229 0.06 -18.38 2.67
CA LYS A 229 0.69 -18.40 1.34
C LYS A 229 1.22 -17.00 1.05
N PRO A 230 2.47 -16.71 1.42
CA PRO A 230 3.07 -15.41 1.13
C PRO A 230 3.23 -15.22 -0.38
N ARG A 231 3.04 -13.99 -0.82
CA ARG A 231 3.42 -13.57 -2.18
C ARG A 231 4.93 -13.44 -2.29
N GLN A 232 5.41 -13.30 -3.51
CA GLN A 232 6.83 -13.15 -3.78
C GLN A 232 7.44 -11.96 -3.04
N ALA A 233 8.57 -12.18 -2.39
CA ALA A 233 9.36 -11.12 -1.77
C ALA A 233 10.09 -10.30 -2.83
N VAL A 234 10.31 -9.01 -2.54
CA VAL A 234 11.13 -8.11 -3.36
C VAL A 234 12.30 -7.65 -2.51
N ILE A 235 13.51 -7.78 -3.04
CA ILE A 235 14.75 -7.62 -2.29
C ILE A 235 15.59 -6.54 -2.93
N TYR A 236 16.06 -5.58 -2.12
CA TYR A 236 17.11 -4.65 -2.52
C TYR A 236 18.46 -5.20 -2.09
N LEU A 237 19.38 -5.27 -3.05
CA LEU A 237 20.78 -5.64 -2.86
C LEU A 237 21.64 -4.41 -3.11
N PRO A 238 22.34 -3.87 -2.09
CA PRO A 238 23.13 -2.65 -2.26
C PRO A 238 24.36 -2.85 -3.13
N PRO A 239 25.00 -1.78 -3.65
CA PRO A 239 26.20 -1.86 -4.49
C PRO A 239 27.28 -2.77 -3.93
N ALA A 240 27.60 -2.68 -2.64
CA ALA A 240 28.61 -3.52 -2.00
C ALA A 240 28.27 -5.02 -2.05
N TYR A 241 26.98 -5.39 -2.01
CA TYR A 241 26.56 -6.78 -2.16
C TYR A 241 26.84 -7.34 -3.56
N LEU A 242 26.88 -6.50 -4.57
CA LEU A 242 27.05 -6.90 -5.98
C LEU A 242 28.53 -7.08 -6.37
N THR A 243 29.46 -6.80 -5.46
CA THR A 243 30.89 -6.95 -5.69
C THR A 243 31.35 -8.41 -5.55
N ALA A 244 32.52 -8.72 -6.08
CA ALA A 244 33.11 -10.06 -5.96
C ALA A 244 33.49 -10.41 -4.50
N GLN A 245 33.90 -9.40 -3.72
CA GLN A 245 34.22 -9.54 -2.27
C GLN A 245 33.12 -8.87 -1.46
N ARG A 246 32.04 -9.57 -1.24
CA ARG A 246 30.86 -9.07 -0.52
C ARG A 246 31.15 -8.93 0.96
N PRO A 247 30.89 -7.75 1.57
CA PRO A 247 30.93 -7.62 3.02
C PRO A 247 29.71 -8.34 3.66
N ALA A 248 29.83 -8.66 4.94
CA ALA A 248 28.72 -9.18 5.75
C ALA A 248 27.76 -8.03 6.07
N LEU A 249 26.79 -7.77 5.18
CA LEU A 249 25.85 -6.67 5.33
C LEU A 249 24.72 -7.02 6.31
N PRO A 250 24.26 -6.05 7.11
CA PRO A 250 23.10 -6.21 7.97
C PRO A 250 21.81 -6.36 7.15
N VAL A 251 20.73 -6.73 7.82
CA VAL A 251 19.44 -7.02 7.18
C VAL A 251 18.36 -6.11 7.73
N LEU A 252 17.54 -5.59 6.82
CA LEU A 252 16.25 -4.98 7.12
C LEU A 252 15.13 -5.84 6.49
N VAL A 253 14.31 -6.45 7.33
CA VAL A 253 13.06 -7.06 6.88
C VAL A 253 11.96 -6.01 6.92
N LEU A 254 11.28 -5.80 5.79
CA LEU A 254 10.32 -4.70 5.63
C LEU A 254 8.96 -5.21 5.18
N MET A 255 7.88 -4.60 5.67
CA MET A 255 6.50 -5.01 5.39
C MET A 255 5.65 -3.83 4.97
N ALA A 256 4.78 -4.04 3.98
CA ALA A 256 3.73 -3.08 3.61
C ALA A 256 2.52 -3.22 4.56
N GLY A 257 1.62 -2.23 4.49
CA GLY A 257 0.33 -2.25 5.18
C GLY A 257 -0.76 -3.03 4.45
N GLN A 258 -1.99 -2.88 4.93
CA GLN A 258 -3.19 -3.45 4.31
C GLN A 258 -4.13 -2.31 3.84
N PRO A 259 -4.57 -2.30 2.58
CA PRO A 259 -4.16 -3.20 1.50
C PRO A 259 -2.74 -2.90 1.02
N GLY A 260 -1.99 -3.95 0.64
CA GLY A 260 -0.65 -3.72 0.13
C GLY A 260 0.06 -4.97 -0.38
N SER A 261 1.28 -4.78 -0.86
CA SER A 261 2.15 -5.81 -1.39
C SER A 261 3.63 -5.47 -1.17
N PRO A 262 4.55 -6.46 -1.26
CA PRO A 262 5.99 -6.18 -1.18
C PRO A 262 6.51 -5.18 -2.23
N ARG A 263 5.89 -5.12 -3.40
CA ARG A 263 6.29 -4.19 -4.47
C ARG A 263 6.02 -2.73 -4.12
N ASP A 264 5.06 -2.44 -3.24
CA ASP A 264 4.60 -1.08 -2.98
C ASP A 264 5.71 -0.20 -2.38
N TRP A 265 6.62 -0.78 -1.59
CA TRP A 265 7.79 -0.09 -1.08
C TRP A 265 8.72 0.42 -2.21
N PHE A 266 8.76 -0.28 -3.33
CA PHE A 266 9.55 0.11 -4.50
C PHE A 266 8.78 1.02 -5.46
N GLU A 267 7.52 0.70 -5.72
CA GLU A 267 6.70 1.42 -6.70
C GLU A 267 6.17 2.75 -6.16
N ILE A 268 5.90 2.82 -4.86
CA ILE A 268 5.31 3.97 -4.19
C ILE A 268 6.30 4.54 -3.17
N GLY A 269 6.87 3.69 -2.31
CA GLY A 269 7.72 4.05 -1.19
C GLY A 269 9.12 4.52 -1.56
N ARG A 270 9.52 4.42 -2.84
CA ARG A 270 10.83 4.86 -3.36
C ARG A 270 12.01 4.22 -2.62
N LEU A 271 11.84 2.96 -2.18
CA LEU A 271 12.84 2.26 -1.37
C LEU A 271 14.20 2.19 -2.06
N LYS A 272 14.22 1.89 -3.39
CA LYS A 272 15.48 1.80 -4.13
C LYS A 272 16.24 3.12 -4.07
N GLU A 273 15.57 4.22 -4.34
CA GLU A 273 16.18 5.57 -4.35
C GLU A 273 16.72 5.95 -2.97
N THR A 274 15.97 5.64 -1.89
CA THR A 274 16.39 5.88 -0.52
C THR A 274 17.65 5.07 -0.18
N MET A 275 17.65 3.78 -0.49
CA MET A 275 18.79 2.91 -0.19
C MET A 275 20.01 3.19 -1.07
N ASP A 276 19.82 3.57 -2.33
CA ASP A 276 20.93 3.98 -3.21
C ASP A 276 21.56 5.29 -2.75
N ALA A 277 20.76 6.26 -2.30
CA ALA A 277 21.27 7.51 -1.73
C ALA A 277 22.09 7.25 -0.45
N TYR A 278 21.59 6.41 0.45
CA TYR A 278 22.31 5.99 1.64
C TYR A 278 23.62 5.27 1.28
N ALA A 279 23.57 4.29 0.37
CA ALA A 279 24.72 3.54 -0.07
C ALA A 279 25.79 4.44 -0.71
N ALA A 280 25.40 5.41 -1.53
CA ALA A 280 26.31 6.36 -2.16
C ALA A 280 27.10 7.21 -1.13
N ALA A 281 26.43 7.59 -0.02
CA ALA A 281 27.08 8.30 1.08
C ALA A 281 28.03 7.41 1.93
N HIS A 282 27.86 6.08 1.86
CA HIS A 282 28.57 5.13 2.70
C HIS A 282 29.42 4.10 1.91
N GLY A 283 30.03 4.53 0.80
CA GLY A 283 30.93 3.69 -0.01
C GLY A 283 30.30 2.43 -0.58
N GLY A 284 29.01 2.49 -0.90
CA GLY A 284 28.21 1.38 -1.44
C GLY A 284 27.57 0.48 -0.38
N LEU A 285 27.80 0.75 0.90
CA LEU A 285 27.22 -0.01 2.01
C LEU A 285 25.79 0.46 2.30
N ALA A 286 24.87 -0.47 2.40
CA ALA A 286 23.51 -0.31 2.95
C ALA A 286 23.03 -1.67 3.46
N PRO A 287 21.94 -1.74 4.24
CA PRO A 287 21.33 -3.02 4.57
C PRO A 287 20.86 -3.76 3.32
N VAL A 288 20.92 -5.08 3.34
CA VAL A 288 20.11 -5.90 2.42
C VAL A 288 18.66 -5.77 2.90
N VAL A 289 17.78 -5.22 2.04
CA VAL A 289 16.38 -5.04 2.42
C VAL A 289 15.53 -6.14 1.80
N VAL A 290 14.86 -6.93 2.64
CA VAL A 290 13.99 -8.02 2.21
C VAL A 290 12.54 -7.63 2.50
N VAL A 291 11.82 -7.20 1.47
CA VAL A 291 10.41 -6.84 1.61
C VAL A 291 9.57 -8.10 1.48
N VAL A 292 8.99 -8.54 2.58
CA VAL A 292 8.18 -9.75 2.68
C VAL A 292 6.69 -9.46 2.71
N ASP A 293 5.88 -10.49 2.48
CA ASP A 293 4.42 -10.38 2.49
C ASP A 293 3.83 -10.86 3.81
N PRO A 294 3.32 -9.98 4.67
CA PRO A 294 2.65 -10.39 5.90
C PRO A 294 1.19 -10.82 5.70
N LEU A 295 0.61 -10.59 4.51
CA LEU A 295 -0.83 -10.70 4.26
C LEU A 295 -1.24 -11.97 3.50
N GLY A 296 -0.44 -12.42 2.53
CA GLY A 296 -0.79 -13.50 1.57
C GLY A 296 -1.69 -13.04 0.42
N SER A 297 -2.41 -11.93 0.58
CA SER A 297 -3.13 -11.22 -0.49
C SER A 297 -3.43 -9.77 -0.04
N PRO A 298 -3.72 -8.83 -0.96
CA PRO A 298 -3.87 -7.41 -0.62
C PRO A 298 -4.94 -7.10 0.44
N TYR A 299 -6.01 -7.91 0.48
CA TYR A 299 -7.18 -7.67 1.34
C TYR A 299 -7.34 -8.70 2.47
N ARG A 300 -6.35 -9.58 2.66
CA ARG A 300 -6.35 -10.52 3.77
C ARG A 300 -5.52 -9.96 4.92
N ASN A 301 -5.99 -10.12 6.16
CA ASN A 301 -5.23 -9.82 7.35
C ASN A 301 -5.16 -11.06 8.25
N PRO A 302 -4.04 -11.78 8.26
CA PRO A 302 -3.81 -12.89 9.18
C PRO A 302 -3.37 -12.44 10.56
N LEU A 303 -3.37 -11.12 10.85
CA LEU A 303 -2.98 -10.51 12.12
C LEU A 303 -1.51 -10.77 12.51
N CYS A 304 -0.65 -11.12 11.55
CA CYS A 304 0.74 -11.53 11.80
C CYS A 304 0.87 -12.56 12.93
N SER A 305 -0.12 -13.45 13.02
CA SER A 305 -0.29 -14.43 14.07
C SER A 305 -0.51 -15.82 13.52
N ASP A 306 -0.16 -16.84 14.32
CA ASP A 306 -0.46 -18.22 13.98
C ASP A 306 -1.88 -18.54 14.41
N THR A 307 -2.78 -18.72 13.46
CA THR A 307 -4.19 -18.99 13.71
C THR A 307 -4.73 -20.06 12.77
N PRO A 308 -5.73 -20.85 13.17
CA PRO A 308 -6.33 -21.83 12.27
C PRO A 308 -6.90 -21.25 10.99
N ARG A 309 -7.31 -19.97 11.03
CA ARG A 309 -7.94 -19.25 9.92
C ARG A 309 -6.94 -18.47 9.06
N GLY A 310 -5.94 -17.84 9.70
CA GLY A 310 -4.92 -17.00 9.08
C GLY A 310 -3.76 -17.79 8.50
N GLY A 311 -3.51 -19.00 8.98
CA GLY A 311 -2.31 -19.75 8.74
C GLY A 311 -1.23 -19.41 9.77
N ARG A 312 0.01 -19.80 9.52
CA ARG A 312 1.14 -19.58 10.43
C ARG A 312 1.97 -18.38 10.00
N ALA A 313 1.35 -17.21 10.00
CA ALA A 313 1.99 -15.97 9.57
C ALA A 313 3.06 -15.48 10.57
N ALA A 314 2.87 -15.71 11.87
CA ALA A 314 3.90 -15.42 12.87
C ALA A 314 5.14 -16.29 12.68
N THR A 315 4.97 -17.59 12.54
CA THR A 315 6.07 -18.53 12.27
C THR A 315 6.82 -18.12 10.98
N TYR A 316 6.09 -17.75 9.93
CA TYR A 316 6.71 -17.26 8.70
C TYR A 316 7.65 -16.08 8.95
N LEU A 317 7.17 -15.04 9.63
CA LEU A 317 7.96 -13.82 9.87
C LEU A 317 9.13 -14.03 10.84
N GLN A 318 8.96 -14.90 11.84
CA GLN A 318 9.93 -15.07 12.91
C GLN A 318 10.97 -16.17 12.64
N GLN A 319 10.62 -17.19 11.84
CA GLN A 319 11.44 -18.37 11.61
C GLN A 319 11.76 -18.61 10.14
N ASP A 320 10.73 -18.66 9.28
CA ASP A 320 10.94 -19.04 7.87
C ASP A 320 11.71 -17.96 7.12
N VAL A 321 11.33 -16.70 7.28
CA VAL A 321 12.01 -15.54 6.66
C VAL A 321 13.47 -15.45 7.09
N PRO A 322 13.81 -15.39 8.39
CA PRO A 322 15.21 -15.37 8.82
C PRO A 322 16.03 -16.57 8.37
N THR A 323 15.45 -17.77 8.40
CA THR A 323 16.12 -19.00 7.94
C THR A 323 16.41 -18.93 6.44
N TRP A 324 15.41 -18.50 5.65
CA TRP A 324 15.57 -18.35 4.22
C TRP A 324 16.68 -17.33 3.88
N ILE A 325 16.69 -16.20 4.55
CA ILE A 325 17.68 -15.13 4.33
C ILE A 325 19.10 -15.68 4.57
N THR A 326 19.33 -16.35 5.69
CA THR A 326 20.68 -16.89 6.02
C THR A 326 21.12 -18.04 5.12
N THR A 327 20.18 -18.74 4.48
CA THR A 327 20.51 -19.86 3.58
C THR A 327 20.67 -19.43 2.13
N HIS A 328 20.08 -18.30 1.71
CA HIS A 328 20.06 -17.87 0.31
C HIS A 328 20.83 -16.56 0.05
N LEU A 329 21.07 -15.76 1.10
CA LEU A 329 21.77 -14.49 0.99
C LEU A 329 23.04 -14.50 1.84
N GLN A 330 24.09 -13.87 1.33
CA GLN A 330 25.33 -13.67 2.07
C GLN A 330 25.21 -12.38 2.89
N VAL A 331 24.73 -12.50 4.12
CA VAL A 331 24.48 -11.39 5.05
C VAL A 331 25.16 -11.64 6.39
N ASP A 332 25.19 -10.62 7.25
CA ASP A 332 25.66 -10.75 8.62
C ASP A 332 24.75 -11.75 9.39
N PRO A 333 25.29 -12.85 9.93
CA PRO A 333 24.50 -13.81 10.68
C PRO A 333 24.10 -13.32 12.08
N ASP A 334 24.74 -12.29 12.60
CA ASP A 334 24.45 -11.71 13.92
C ASP A 334 23.10 -10.97 13.88
N ARG A 335 22.15 -11.49 14.65
CA ARG A 335 20.80 -10.93 14.74
C ARG A 335 20.73 -9.56 15.43
N SER A 336 21.76 -9.16 16.15
CA SER A 336 21.83 -7.79 16.70
C SER A 336 21.96 -6.72 15.60
N HIS A 337 22.41 -7.11 14.41
CA HIS A 337 22.48 -6.28 13.21
C HIS A 337 21.27 -6.49 12.26
N TRP A 338 20.15 -7.00 12.77
CA TRP A 338 18.95 -7.20 11.99
C TRP A 338 17.82 -6.32 12.51
N ALA A 339 17.11 -5.69 11.58
CA ALA A 339 15.93 -4.90 11.87
C ALA A 339 14.69 -5.46 11.19
N ILE A 340 13.54 -5.20 11.79
CA ILE A 340 12.22 -5.41 11.19
C ILE A 340 11.46 -4.10 11.16
N ALA A 341 10.82 -3.80 10.04
CA ALA A 341 10.10 -2.56 9.86
C ALA A 341 8.81 -2.76 9.08
N GLY A 342 7.91 -1.79 9.18
CA GLY A 342 6.70 -1.78 8.37
C GLY A 342 5.84 -0.55 8.61
N LEU A 343 4.82 -0.40 7.77
CA LEU A 343 3.87 0.70 7.84
C LEU A 343 2.46 0.17 8.12
N SER A 344 1.63 0.94 8.86
CA SER A 344 0.24 0.60 9.16
C SER A 344 0.17 -0.82 9.74
N ASN A 345 -0.63 -1.73 9.22
CA ASN A 345 -0.63 -3.15 9.60
C ASN A 345 0.78 -3.79 9.62
N GLY A 346 1.67 -3.43 8.68
CA GLY A 346 3.07 -3.89 8.70
C GLY A 346 3.88 -3.35 9.87
N GLY A 347 3.59 -2.13 10.35
CA GLY A 347 4.16 -1.54 11.56
C GLY A 347 3.71 -2.28 12.82
N THR A 348 2.41 -2.60 12.91
CA THR A 348 1.84 -3.45 13.96
C THR A 348 2.49 -4.84 13.96
N CYS A 349 2.68 -5.43 12.76
CA CYS A 349 3.40 -6.70 12.60
C CYS A 349 4.85 -6.63 13.11
N ALA A 350 5.56 -5.52 12.84
CA ALA A 350 6.92 -5.35 13.33
C ALA A 350 6.98 -5.34 14.87
N LEU A 351 6.05 -4.64 15.53
CA LEU A 351 5.90 -4.65 16.99
C LEU A 351 5.55 -6.05 17.51
N GLN A 352 4.62 -6.76 16.86
CA GLN A 352 4.24 -8.13 17.23
C GLN A 352 5.44 -9.11 17.13
N VAL A 353 6.26 -8.98 16.08
CA VAL A 353 7.42 -9.86 15.90
C VAL A 353 8.48 -9.57 16.94
N VAL A 354 8.84 -8.30 17.15
CA VAL A 354 9.92 -7.94 18.09
C VAL A 354 9.54 -8.23 19.54
N THR A 355 8.27 -8.09 19.92
CA THR A 355 7.82 -8.40 21.28
C THR A 355 7.70 -9.90 21.56
N ARG A 356 7.39 -10.71 20.55
CA ARG A 356 7.37 -12.19 20.71
C ARG A 356 8.74 -12.83 20.60
N ALA A 357 9.56 -12.39 19.66
CA ALA A 357 10.85 -13.00 19.31
C ALA A 357 11.97 -11.95 19.21
N PRO A 358 12.33 -11.25 20.30
CA PRO A 358 13.37 -10.23 20.29
C PRO A 358 14.76 -10.76 19.91
N GLU A 359 14.94 -12.09 19.98
CA GLU A 359 16.14 -12.76 19.50
C GLU A 359 16.28 -12.80 17.97
N SER A 360 15.17 -12.62 17.25
CA SER A 360 15.17 -12.61 15.78
C SER A 360 15.55 -11.26 15.20
N TYR A 361 15.11 -10.18 15.85
CA TYR A 361 15.34 -8.79 15.43
C TYR A 361 15.47 -7.91 16.67
N ARG A 362 16.56 -7.14 16.77
CA ARG A 362 16.79 -6.25 17.90
C ARG A 362 16.44 -4.80 17.63
N THR A 363 16.14 -4.47 16.39
CA THR A 363 15.80 -3.10 15.96
C THR A 363 14.49 -3.12 15.22
N PHE A 364 13.61 -2.13 15.47
CA PHE A 364 12.37 -2.00 14.74
C PHE A 364 12.08 -0.55 14.31
N LEU A 365 11.37 -0.40 13.16
CA LEU A 365 10.71 0.82 12.74
C LEU A 365 9.23 0.52 12.55
N ALA A 366 8.36 1.14 13.33
CA ALA A 366 6.91 0.98 13.24
C ALA A 366 6.28 2.31 12.79
N MET A 367 5.90 2.39 11.52
CA MET A 367 5.33 3.60 10.93
C MET A 367 3.81 3.51 10.96
N SER A 368 3.16 4.45 11.64
CA SER A 368 1.71 4.48 11.87
C SER A 368 1.14 3.12 12.33
N PRO A 369 1.66 2.48 13.39
CA PRO A 369 1.15 1.20 13.85
C PRO A 369 -0.22 1.36 14.52
N GLU A 370 -1.04 0.31 14.45
CA GLU A 370 -2.23 0.16 15.29
C GLU A 370 -1.83 -0.08 16.75
N GLU A 371 -2.65 0.36 17.70
CA GLU A 371 -2.43 0.09 19.14
C GLU A 371 -2.43 -1.42 19.44
N HIS A 372 -3.35 -2.12 18.78
CA HIS A 372 -3.55 -3.56 18.88
C HIS A 372 -3.75 -4.19 17.50
N PRO A 373 -3.34 -5.44 17.27
CA PRO A 373 -3.69 -6.12 16.02
C PRO A 373 -5.21 -6.20 15.87
N THR A 374 -5.76 -5.75 14.73
CA THR A 374 -7.20 -5.57 14.59
C THR A 374 -7.78 -6.08 13.26
N LEU A 375 -9.05 -6.47 13.31
CA LEU A 375 -9.95 -6.72 12.18
C LEU A 375 -11.17 -5.78 12.23
N GLY A 376 -10.96 -4.55 12.75
CA GLY A 376 -12.00 -3.56 12.96
C GLY A 376 -12.68 -3.67 14.33
N GLY A 377 -11.86 -3.66 15.38
CA GLY A 377 -12.27 -3.69 16.80
C GLY A 377 -11.95 -5.00 17.52
N GLU A 378 -11.66 -4.88 18.81
CA GLU A 378 -11.13 -5.95 19.65
C GLU A 378 -12.00 -7.21 19.65
N GLN A 379 -13.29 -7.11 19.98
CA GLN A 379 -14.17 -8.26 20.06
C GLN A 379 -14.34 -8.99 18.71
N ARG A 380 -14.38 -8.23 17.62
CA ARG A 380 -14.41 -8.80 16.26
C ARG A 380 -13.10 -9.56 15.96
N THR A 381 -11.97 -9.00 16.37
CA THR A 381 -10.66 -9.59 16.19
C THR A 381 -10.52 -10.89 16.96
N ILE A 382 -10.89 -10.90 18.24
CA ILE A 382 -10.93 -12.12 19.07
C ILE A 382 -11.81 -13.19 18.41
N ASN A 383 -13.03 -12.85 18.02
CA ASN A 383 -13.97 -13.81 17.45
C ASN A 383 -13.54 -14.32 16.08
N ARG A 384 -13.12 -13.43 15.17
CA ARG A 384 -12.80 -13.79 13.77
C ARG A 384 -11.37 -14.25 13.58
N GLY A 385 -10.42 -13.64 14.27
CA GLY A 385 -9.00 -13.97 14.19
C GLY A 385 -8.66 -15.20 15.03
N PHE A 386 -9.08 -15.22 16.28
CA PHE A 386 -8.67 -16.18 17.28
C PHE A 386 -9.77 -17.16 17.71
N GLY A 387 -10.92 -17.17 17.02
CA GLY A 387 -12.00 -18.16 17.31
C GLY A 387 -12.71 -17.96 18.65
N GLY A 388 -12.63 -16.77 19.22
CA GLY A 388 -13.19 -16.43 20.54
C GLY A 388 -12.20 -16.59 21.70
N ASP A 389 -10.97 -17.04 21.42
CA ASP A 389 -9.92 -17.21 22.42
C ASP A 389 -9.21 -15.88 22.70
N ARG A 390 -9.57 -15.25 23.84
CA ARG A 390 -8.98 -14.00 24.33
C ARG A 390 -7.50 -14.19 24.70
N ALA A 391 -7.15 -15.29 25.33
CA ALA A 391 -5.77 -15.54 25.75
C ALA A 391 -4.84 -15.68 24.53
N ALA A 392 -5.31 -16.34 23.45
CA ALA A 392 -4.58 -16.39 22.19
C ALA A 392 -4.43 -15.02 21.55
N TYR A 393 -5.41 -14.12 21.66
CA TYR A 393 -5.29 -12.75 21.20
C TYR A 393 -4.23 -11.97 22.01
N GLU A 394 -4.31 -11.99 23.34
CA GLU A 394 -3.37 -11.32 24.24
C GLU A 394 -1.92 -11.82 24.06
N ALA A 395 -1.73 -13.13 23.80
CA ALA A 395 -0.43 -13.72 23.46
C ALA A 395 0.15 -13.25 22.10
N ASN A 396 -0.61 -12.46 21.33
CA ASN A 396 -0.21 -11.88 20.06
C ASN A 396 -0.30 -10.34 20.05
N ASP A 397 -0.76 -9.75 21.12
CA ASP A 397 -0.87 -8.31 21.29
C ASP A 397 0.43 -7.72 21.89
N PRO A 398 1.08 -6.75 21.21
CA PRO A 398 2.34 -6.16 21.68
C PRO A 398 2.25 -5.59 23.10
N LEU A 399 1.18 -4.85 23.43
CA LEU A 399 1.01 -4.26 24.76
C LEU A 399 0.87 -5.31 25.86
N SER A 400 0.08 -6.35 25.62
CA SER A 400 -0.07 -7.49 26.53
C SER A 400 1.24 -8.24 26.75
N LEU A 401 2.02 -8.45 25.67
CA LEU A 401 3.32 -9.11 25.74
C LEU A 401 4.35 -8.29 26.51
N MET A 402 4.39 -6.97 26.28
CA MET A 402 5.27 -6.06 27.01
C MET A 402 4.92 -6.00 28.50
N ALA A 403 3.63 -5.90 28.84
CA ALA A 403 3.17 -5.88 30.23
C ALA A 403 3.45 -7.18 30.99
N ALA A 404 3.44 -8.33 30.31
CA ALA A 404 3.70 -9.64 30.91
C ALA A 404 5.19 -10.04 30.91
N ALA A 405 6.06 -9.24 30.31
CA ALA A 405 7.46 -9.60 30.09
C ALA A 405 8.27 -9.63 31.42
N PRO A 406 9.11 -10.65 31.63
CA PRO A 406 10.04 -10.63 32.75
C PRO A 406 11.13 -9.57 32.52
N PRO A 407 11.74 -9.03 33.58
CA PRO A 407 12.86 -8.09 33.49
C PRO A 407 13.97 -8.66 32.58
N GLY A 408 14.53 -7.79 31.71
CA GLY A 408 15.62 -8.18 30.79
C GLY A 408 15.17 -8.90 29.52
N ARG A 409 13.88 -9.18 29.33
CA ARG A 409 13.37 -9.84 28.12
C ARG A 409 13.74 -9.08 26.85
N TYR A 410 13.74 -7.76 26.93
CA TYR A 410 13.97 -6.88 25.78
C TYR A 410 15.30 -6.13 25.84
N ASP A 411 16.28 -6.63 26.62
CA ASP A 411 17.60 -6.02 26.68
C ASP A 411 18.22 -5.88 25.29
N GLY A 412 18.64 -4.64 24.95
CA GLY A 412 19.23 -4.31 23.66
C GLY A 412 18.25 -4.16 22.50
N VAL A 413 16.94 -4.29 22.75
CA VAL A 413 15.90 -3.98 21.76
C VAL A 413 15.70 -2.47 21.73
N ALA A 414 15.71 -1.89 20.51
CA ALA A 414 15.44 -0.47 20.30
C ALA A 414 14.60 -0.25 19.05
N GLY A 415 13.87 0.86 19.02
CA GLY A 415 13.06 1.17 17.84
C GLY A 415 12.56 2.60 17.77
N LEU A 416 11.96 2.91 16.61
CA LEU A 416 11.26 4.16 16.36
C LEU A 416 9.79 3.86 16.04
N ILE A 417 8.91 4.72 16.56
CA ILE A 417 7.49 4.76 16.18
C ILE A 417 7.26 6.09 15.48
N SER A 418 6.87 6.03 14.20
CA SER A 418 6.72 7.21 13.34
C SER A 418 5.27 7.39 12.95
N ILE A 419 4.81 8.65 12.91
CA ILE A 419 3.41 9.00 12.69
C ILE A 419 3.28 10.25 11.83
N GLY A 420 2.19 10.36 11.07
CA GLY A 420 1.80 11.58 10.38
C GLY A 420 1.20 12.61 11.33
N ALA A 421 1.53 13.89 11.15
CA ALA A 421 1.03 14.98 11.99
C ALA A 421 -0.51 15.17 11.86
N GLN A 422 -1.11 14.73 10.75
CA GLN A 422 -2.54 14.74 10.49
C GLN A 422 -3.17 13.33 10.54
N ASP A 423 -2.46 12.34 11.09
CA ASP A 423 -2.93 10.96 11.27
C ASP A 423 -3.53 10.80 12.68
N GLU A 424 -4.66 11.48 12.93
CA GLU A 424 -5.27 11.58 14.26
C GLU A 424 -5.66 10.22 14.84
N GLU A 425 -6.14 9.31 13.99
CA GLU A 425 -6.59 7.97 14.39
C GLU A 425 -5.44 7.14 14.98
N TYR A 426 -4.33 7.05 14.26
CA TYR A 426 -3.15 6.27 14.67
C TYR A 426 -2.28 7.01 15.70
N ALA A 427 -2.27 8.34 15.69
CA ALA A 427 -1.56 9.11 16.70
C ALA A 427 -2.06 8.84 18.12
N SER A 428 -3.32 8.46 18.29
CA SER A 428 -3.89 8.10 19.59
C SER A 428 -3.26 6.84 20.21
N ALA A 429 -2.73 5.94 19.39
CA ALA A 429 -2.07 4.70 19.81
C ALA A 429 -0.64 4.91 20.35
N VAL A 430 0.05 5.95 19.87
CA VAL A 430 1.48 6.17 20.13
C VAL A 430 1.81 6.26 21.61
N PRO A 431 1.08 7.02 22.46
CA PRO A 431 1.40 7.10 23.89
C PRO A 431 1.35 5.74 24.60
N ALA A 432 0.36 4.91 24.32
CA ALA A 432 0.23 3.59 24.94
C ALA A 432 1.38 2.67 24.52
N LEU A 433 1.71 2.63 23.22
CA LEU A 433 2.81 1.82 22.69
C LEU A 433 4.18 2.25 23.24
N VAL A 434 4.43 3.56 23.30
CA VAL A 434 5.71 4.11 23.82
C VAL A 434 5.85 3.83 25.32
N ASN A 435 4.80 4.06 26.10
CA ASN A 435 4.84 3.81 27.55
C ASN A 435 5.02 2.30 27.82
N GLY A 436 4.23 1.45 27.17
CA GLY A 436 4.36 0.00 27.29
C GLY A 436 5.76 -0.52 26.92
N ALA A 437 6.35 0.01 25.85
CA ALA A 437 7.70 -0.34 25.41
C ALA A 437 8.77 0.09 26.45
N ARG A 438 8.71 1.33 26.95
CA ARG A 438 9.63 1.83 27.96
C ARG A 438 9.52 1.11 29.30
N ASP A 439 8.30 0.83 29.74
CA ASP A 439 8.04 0.08 30.97
C ASP A 439 8.59 -1.35 30.89
N ALA A 440 8.59 -1.94 29.69
CA ALA A 440 9.18 -3.24 29.41
C ALA A 440 10.71 -3.24 29.20
N GLY A 441 11.36 -2.06 29.22
CA GLY A 441 12.81 -1.93 29.03
C GLY A 441 13.25 -1.82 27.57
N ILE A 442 12.34 -1.57 26.63
CA ILE A 442 12.66 -1.29 25.21
C ILE A 442 13.05 0.19 25.07
N GLU A 443 14.17 0.44 24.42
CA GLU A 443 14.57 1.80 24.03
C GLU A 443 13.71 2.25 22.85
N VAL A 444 12.82 3.23 23.05
CA VAL A 444 11.91 3.69 21.99
C VAL A 444 11.81 5.21 21.93
N ASP A 445 11.93 5.75 20.71
CA ASP A 445 11.68 7.15 20.38
C ASP A 445 10.54 7.28 19.37
N THR A 446 10.03 8.51 19.23
CA THR A 446 8.96 8.84 18.28
C THR A 446 9.40 9.88 17.29
N ARG A 447 8.92 9.76 16.05
CA ARG A 447 9.12 10.75 14.98
C ARG A 447 7.77 11.16 14.40
N GLN A 448 7.65 12.43 14.03
CA GLN A 448 6.43 12.97 13.43
C GLN A 448 6.75 13.62 12.08
N TYR A 449 5.96 13.31 11.07
CA TYR A 449 6.14 13.77 9.70
C TYR A 449 4.90 14.49 9.20
N GLU A 450 5.05 15.44 8.29
CA GLU A 450 3.93 16.12 7.65
C GLU A 450 3.07 15.14 6.83
N GLY A 451 1.76 15.16 7.04
CA GLY A 451 0.80 14.31 6.34
C GLY A 451 -0.06 13.45 7.26
N GLY A 452 -1.03 12.76 6.67
CA GLY A 452 -1.91 11.81 7.33
C GLY A 452 -1.42 10.36 7.15
N HIS A 453 -2.35 9.40 7.21
CA HIS A 453 -2.06 7.98 7.02
C HIS A 453 -1.79 7.65 5.54
N GLY A 454 -0.54 7.81 5.10
CA GLY A 454 -0.23 7.65 3.69
C GLY A 454 1.26 7.58 3.35
N TRP A 455 1.53 7.21 2.11
CA TRP A 455 2.88 6.96 1.59
C TRP A 455 3.82 8.16 1.66
N ALA A 456 3.30 9.38 1.62
CA ALA A 456 4.13 10.58 1.78
C ALA A 456 4.84 10.59 3.14
N VAL A 457 4.12 10.20 4.20
CA VAL A 457 4.66 10.06 5.56
C VAL A 457 5.65 8.91 5.64
N TRP A 458 5.27 7.73 5.21
CA TRP A 458 6.09 6.52 5.38
C TRP A 458 7.37 6.53 4.56
N SER A 459 7.33 7.10 3.35
CA SER A 459 8.53 7.29 2.53
C SER A 459 9.48 8.31 3.13
N ALA A 460 8.94 9.41 3.70
CA ALA A 460 9.74 10.43 4.39
C ALA A 460 10.35 9.86 5.68
N ALA A 461 9.57 9.08 6.45
CA ALA A 461 10.03 8.43 7.65
C ALA A 461 11.21 7.50 7.37
N LEU A 462 11.08 6.58 6.43
CA LEU A 462 12.17 5.66 6.09
C LEU A 462 13.42 6.41 5.59
N ALA A 463 13.24 7.48 4.80
CA ALA A 463 14.36 8.26 4.28
C ALA A 463 15.11 9.06 5.35
N ASP A 464 14.42 9.54 6.38
CA ASP A 464 15.00 10.26 7.50
C ASP A 464 15.60 9.31 8.55
N GLU A 465 15.01 8.14 8.73
CA GLU A 465 15.37 7.17 9.76
C GLU A 465 16.48 6.20 9.33
N VAL A 466 16.85 6.17 8.04
CA VAL A 466 17.85 5.23 7.53
C VAL A 466 19.23 5.43 8.12
N ASP A 467 19.61 6.66 8.50
CA ASP A 467 20.90 6.94 9.15
C ASP A 467 20.92 6.35 10.56
N TRP A 468 19.89 6.61 11.38
CA TRP A 468 19.72 5.97 12.69
C TRP A 468 19.72 4.44 12.58
N LEU A 469 19.04 3.92 11.57
CA LEU A 469 19.02 2.49 11.31
C LEU A 469 20.42 1.95 10.99
N GLY A 470 21.19 2.66 10.18
CA GLY A 470 22.58 2.32 9.85
C GLY A 470 23.49 2.26 11.07
N GLU A 471 23.37 3.21 11.99
CA GLU A 471 24.07 3.20 13.29
C GLU A 471 23.67 1.97 14.13
N ARG A 472 22.37 1.71 14.29
CA ARG A 472 21.85 0.56 15.07
C ARG A 472 22.27 -0.78 14.49
N LEU A 473 22.37 -0.88 13.18
CA LEU A 473 22.83 -2.07 12.48
C LEU A 473 24.35 -2.16 12.36
N GLY A 474 25.08 -1.21 12.92
CA GLY A 474 26.53 -1.14 12.95
C GLY A 474 27.16 -0.97 11.56
N LEU A 475 26.49 -0.30 10.64
CA LEU A 475 27.07 0.09 9.36
C LEU A 475 28.06 1.25 9.54
N VAL A 476 27.70 2.23 10.36
CA VAL A 476 28.45 3.47 10.64
C VAL A 476 28.72 3.63 12.13
#